data_9944a2cb1f01d28cd67083d32be8f161
#
_entry.id   9944a2cb1f01d28cd67083d32be8f161
#
_cell.length_a   1.000
_cell.length_b   1.000
_cell.length_c   1.000
_cell.angle_alpha   90.00
_cell.angle_beta   90.00
_cell.angle_gamma   90.00
#
_symmetry.space_group_name_H-M   'P 1'
#
loop_
_entity.id
_entity.type
_entity.pdbx_description
1 polymer ?
#
loop_
_entity_poly.entity_id
_entity_poly.type
_entity_poly.pdbx_seq_one_letter_code
_entity_poly.pdbx_strand_id
1 'polypeptide(L)'
;RGALDVHAVKREFATDRPVTTLREALVGADVFLGVSTAGVLDADMVRSMAGNPLVMALANPDPEISYDEAKAARPDVIVATGRTDYPNQVNNVLGFPYIFRGALDVHARKINEAMKLAAAHALAELAREEVPADLAAAFGVDRLEFGPDYLIPKLTDPRLLGRVAPAVARAAVESGVAQRRPDIE
;
A
#
# COMPACT_ATOMS: atom_id res chain seq x y z
N ARG A 1 6.46 16.12 -26.91
CA ARG A 1 7.66 16.82 -26.38
C ARG A 1 7.40 18.34 -26.33
N GLY A 2 6.35 18.77 -25.63
CA GLY A 2 6.19 20.14 -25.18
C GLY A 2 6.78 20.20 -23.78
N ALA A 3 7.55 21.23 -23.43
CA ALA A 3 7.98 21.51 -22.08
C ALA A 3 6.74 21.84 -21.25
N LEU A 4 6.01 20.81 -20.82
CA LEU A 4 5.05 20.93 -19.75
C LEU A 4 5.85 21.33 -18.52
N ASP A 5 5.42 22.36 -17.86
CA ASP A 5 5.95 22.75 -16.55
C ASP A 5 5.55 21.67 -15.52
N VAL A 6 6.24 20.52 -15.65
CA VAL A 6 5.97 19.33 -14.86
C VAL A 6 6.55 19.58 -13.49
N HIS A 7 5.70 19.60 -12.47
CA HIS A 7 6.10 19.71 -11.07
C HIS A 7 7.29 18.78 -10.77
N ALA A 8 8.30 19.26 -10.02
CA ALA A 8 9.58 18.57 -9.80
C ALA A 8 9.41 17.11 -9.41
N VAL A 9 8.44 16.78 -8.54
CA VAL A 9 8.14 15.40 -8.12
C VAL A 9 7.70 14.51 -9.30
N LYS A 10 6.94 15.05 -10.26
CA LYS A 10 6.49 14.27 -11.42
C LYS A 10 7.63 13.98 -12.41
N ARG A 11 8.69 14.78 -12.39
CA ARG A 11 9.86 14.55 -13.26
C ARG A 11 10.60 13.28 -12.92
N GLU A 12 10.59 12.86 -11.66
CA GLU A 12 11.21 11.61 -11.20
C GLU A 12 10.56 10.38 -11.84
N PHE A 13 9.30 10.50 -12.26
CA PHE A 13 8.53 9.42 -12.91
C PHE A 13 8.46 9.57 -14.43
N ALA A 14 9.18 10.54 -15.00
CA ALA A 14 9.20 10.72 -16.45
C ALA A 14 9.92 9.55 -17.14
N THR A 15 9.43 9.16 -18.31
CA THR A 15 10.01 8.08 -19.12
C THR A 15 10.26 8.51 -20.53
N ASP A 16 11.31 7.98 -21.16
CA ASP A 16 11.61 8.15 -22.59
C ASP A 16 10.86 7.13 -23.48
N ARG A 17 10.07 6.24 -22.90
CA ARG A 17 9.21 5.33 -23.68
C ARG A 17 8.27 6.14 -24.59
N PRO A 18 8.03 5.69 -25.84
CA PRO A 18 7.16 6.38 -26.79
C PRO A 18 5.67 6.12 -26.48
N VAL A 19 5.25 6.41 -25.24
CA VAL A 19 3.86 6.30 -24.77
C VAL A 19 3.31 7.70 -24.49
N THR A 20 2.08 7.94 -24.89
CA THR A 20 1.42 9.25 -24.76
C THR A 20 0.14 9.17 -23.93
N THR A 21 -0.40 7.98 -23.76
CA THR A 21 -1.65 7.73 -23.03
C THR A 21 -1.44 6.68 -21.94
N LEU A 22 -2.32 6.70 -20.92
CA LEU A 22 -2.35 5.66 -19.89
C LEU A 22 -2.58 4.26 -20.54
N ARG A 23 -3.48 4.18 -21.51
CA ARG A 23 -3.77 2.92 -22.23
C ARG A 23 -2.50 2.32 -22.86
N GLU A 24 -1.71 3.13 -23.53
CA GLU A 24 -0.44 2.67 -24.14
C GLU A 24 0.59 2.25 -23.07
N ALA A 25 0.64 2.97 -21.96
CA ALA A 25 1.57 2.69 -20.88
C ALA A 25 1.27 1.36 -20.16
N LEU A 26 0.00 0.98 -20.12
CA LEU A 26 -0.46 -0.23 -19.41
C LEU A 26 -0.28 -1.53 -20.20
N VAL A 27 -0.06 -1.48 -21.51
CA VAL A 27 0.19 -2.69 -22.29
C VAL A 27 1.42 -3.44 -21.75
N GLY A 28 1.18 -4.65 -21.22
CA GLY A 28 2.22 -5.49 -20.63
C GLY A 28 2.77 -4.97 -19.28
N ALA A 29 2.12 -4.01 -18.63
CA ALA A 29 2.53 -3.54 -17.32
C ALA A 29 2.13 -4.53 -16.22
N ASP A 30 3.02 -4.74 -15.25
CA ASP A 30 2.77 -5.61 -14.09
C ASP A 30 1.97 -4.91 -13.00
N VAL A 31 2.10 -3.60 -12.85
CA VAL A 31 1.50 -2.82 -11.77
C VAL A 31 0.87 -1.53 -12.30
N PHE A 32 -0.36 -1.27 -11.88
CA PHE A 32 -0.99 0.04 -11.93
C PHE A 32 -1.11 0.60 -10.51
N LEU A 33 -0.60 1.82 -10.30
CA LEU A 33 -0.77 2.57 -9.07
C LEU A 33 -1.51 3.88 -9.37
N GLY A 34 -2.78 3.92 -9.02
CA GLY A 34 -3.66 5.06 -9.20
C GLY A 34 -3.82 5.87 -7.90
N VAL A 35 -3.60 7.18 -8.00
CA VAL A 35 -3.84 8.18 -6.94
C VAL A 35 -4.46 9.44 -7.57
N SER A 36 -5.34 9.26 -8.54
CA SER A 36 -5.82 10.36 -9.39
C SER A 36 -7.33 10.59 -9.25
N THR A 37 -8.12 10.10 -10.17
CA THR A 37 -9.56 10.34 -10.21
C THR A 37 -10.30 9.10 -10.71
N ALA A 38 -11.56 8.98 -10.32
CA ALA A 38 -12.43 7.88 -10.70
C ALA A 38 -12.52 7.66 -12.21
N GLY A 39 -12.62 6.40 -12.63
CA GLY A 39 -12.96 6.02 -13.99
C GLY A 39 -11.87 6.26 -15.04
N VAL A 40 -10.62 6.52 -14.66
CA VAL A 40 -9.51 6.69 -15.62
C VAL A 40 -8.95 5.35 -16.11
N LEU A 41 -9.22 4.26 -15.40
CA LEU A 41 -8.85 2.90 -15.76
C LEU A 41 -10.12 2.12 -16.17
N ASP A 42 -10.07 1.47 -17.30
CA ASP A 42 -11.17 0.64 -17.81
C ASP A 42 -10.79 -0.84 -17.93
N ALA A 43 -11.78 -1.69 -18.16
CA ALA A 43 -11.63 -3.14 -18.27
C ALA A 43 -10.63 -3.56 -19.38
N ASP A 44 -10.61 -2.86 -20.51
CA ASP A 44 -9.70 -3.19 -21.61
C ASP A 44 -8.25 -2.85 -21.29
N MET A 45 -8.03 -1.76 -20.56
CA MET A 45 -6.72 -1.42 -20.03
C MET A 45 -6.21 -2.51 -19.07
N VAL A 46 -7.07 -2.99 -18.14
CA VAL A 46 -6.71 -4.09 -17.23
C VAL A 46 -6.39 -5.37 -18.00
N ARG A 47 -7.18 -5.71 -19.04
CA ARG A 47 -6.90 -6.87 -19.90
C ARG A 47 -5.56 -6.78 -20.63
N SER A 48 -5.10 -5.59 -20.97
CA SER A 48 -3.85 -5.37 -21.69
C SER A 48 -2.59 -5.50 -20.82
N MET A 49 -2.72 -5.54 -19.50
CA MET A 49 -1.62 -5.68 -18.57
C MET A 49 -0.97 -7.08 -18.62
N ALA A 50 0.17 -7.25 -17.98
CA ALA A 50 0.87 -8.53 -17.85
C ALA A 50 0.04 -9.60 -17.12
N GLY A 51 0.53 -10.84 -17.02
CA GLY A 51 -0.12 -11.90 -16.26
C GLY A 51 -0.10 -11.62 -14.75
N ASN A 52 -1.20 -11.88 -14.04
CA ASN A 52 -1.38 -11.62 -12.61
C ASN A 52 -1.05 -10.16 -12.21
N PRO A 53 -1.62 -9.15 -12.87
CA PRO A 53 -1.25 -7.76 -12.61
C PRO A 53 -1.77 -7.29 -11.26
N LEU A 54 -1.04 -6.38 -10.62
CA LEU A 54 -1.47 -5.68 -9.41
C LEU A 54 -2.10 -4.32 -9.80
N VAL A 55 -3.36 -4.14 -9.47
CA VAL A 55 -4.10 -2.88 -9.67
C VAL A 55 -4.38 -2.25 -8.31
N MET A 56 -3.66 -1.17 -7.99
CA MET A 56 -3.89 -0.35 -6.80
C MET A 56 -4.68 0.90 -7.20
N ALA A 57 -6.00 0.84 -7.11
CA ALA A 57 -6.90 1.94 -7.47
C ALA A 57 -7.28 2.70 -6.20
N LEU A 58 -6.51 3.75 -5.87
CA LEU A 58 -6.54 4.41 -4.57
C LEU A 58 -7.21 5.79 -4.58
N ALA A 59 -7.83 6.21 -5.69
CA ALA A 59 -8.62 7.45 -5.73
C ALA A 59 -9.81 7.38 -4.75
N ASN A 60 -10.13 8.52 -4.15
CA ASN A 60 -11.22 8.67 -3.19
C ASN A 60 -12.16 9.82 -3.60
N PRO A 61 -13.51 9.67 -3.43
CA PRO A 61 -14.21 8.53 -2.83
C PRO A 61 -14.33 7.30 -3.76
N ASP A 62 -14.29 7.53 -5.07
CA ASP A 62 -14.45 6.48 -6.07
C ASP A 62 -13.08 6.13 -6.69
N PRO A 63 -12.73 4.83 -6.81
CA PRO A 63 -11.46 4.39 -7.35
C PRO A 63 -11.37 4.60 -8.88
N GLU A 64 -10.16 4.51 -9.42
CA GLU A 64 -9.90 4.61 -10.87
C GLU A 64 -10.63 3.54 -11.69
N ILE A 65 -10.85 2.36 -11.09
CA ILE A 65 -11.72 1.28 -11.56
C ILE A 65 -12.34 0.60 -10.34
N SER A 66 -13.58 0.14 -10.42
CA SER A 66 -14.19 -0.62 -9.33
C SER A 66 -13.55 -2.01 -9.19
N TYR A 67 -13.57 -2.56 -7.96
CA TYR A 67 -13.08 -3.92 -7.71
C TYR A 67 -13.77 -4.94 -8.61
N ASP A 68 -15.11 -4.88 -8.67
CA ASP A 68 -15.93 -5.83 -9.43
C ASP A 68 -15.65 -5.75 -10.94
N GLU A 69 -15.47 -4.53 -11.47
CA GLU A 69 -15.13 -4.33 -12.89
C GLU A 69 -13.73 -4.87 -13.21
N ALA A 70 -12.75 -4.63 -12.36
CA ALA A 70 -11.40 -5.16 -12.54
C ALA A 70 -11.38 -6.69 -12.50
N LYS A 71 -12.08 -7.31 -11.54
CA LYS A 71 -12.21 -8.77 -11.43
C LYS A 71 -13.00 -9.37 -12.59
N ALA A 72 -14.03 -8.69 -13.09
CA ALA A 72 -14.77 -9.13 -14.28
C ALA A 72 -13.94 -9.00 -15.57
N ALA A 73 -13.01 -8.04 -15.63
CA ALA A 73 -12.11 -7.89 -16.76
C ALA A 73 -11.15 -9.08 -16.89
N ARG A 74 -10.59 -9.53 -15.76
CA ARG A 74 -9.72 -10.72 -15.70
C ARG A 74 -9.63 -11.29 -14.28
N PRO A 75 -9.83 -12.60 -14.11
CA PRO A 75 -9.90 -13.22 -12.77
C PRO A 75 -8.55 -13.25 -12.02
N ASP A 76 -7.43 -13.21 -12.73
CA ASP A 76 -6.07 -13.26 -12.17
C ASP A 76 -5.57 -11.89 -11.65
N VAL A 77 -6.34 -10.79 -11.84
CA VAL A 77 -5.94 -9.49 -11.31
C VAL A 77 -5.95 -9.46 -9.79
N ILE A 78 -4.92 -8.90 -9.21
CA ILE A 78 -4.83 -8.59 -7.79
C ILE A 78 -5.27 -7.13 -7.62
N VAL A 79 -6.30 -6.89 -6.81
CA VAL A 79 -6.87 -5.54 -6.64
C VAL A 79 -6.70 -5.06 -5.22
N ALA A 80 -6.26 -3.81 -5.06
CA ALA A 80 -6.24 -3.07 -3.81
C ALA A 80 -6.92 -1.71 -4.00
N THR A 81 -7.75 -1.31 -3.04
CA THR A 81 -8.48 -0.05 -3.06
C THR A 81 -8.50 0.62 -1.68
N GLY A 82 -8.97 1.85 -1.59
CA GLY A 82 -9.23 2.53 -0.31
C GLY A 82 -10.50 2.06 0.42
N ARG A 83 -11.32 1.20 -0.20
CA ARG A 83 -12.63 0.78 0.34
C ARG A 83 -12.51 -0.32 1.38
N THR A 84 -13.40 -0.27 2.40
CA THR A 84 -13.45 -1.24 3.51
C THR A 84 -14.17 -2.55 3.16
N ASP A 85 -15.00 -2.51 2.14
CA ASP A 85 -15.89 -3.60 1.71
C ASP A 85 -15.21 -4.59 0.75
N TYR A 86 -13.97 -4.33 0.35
CA TYR A 86 -13.19 -5.19 -0.54
C TYR A 86 -11.89 -5.69 0.10
N PRO A 87 -11.29 -6.76 -0.43
CA PRO A 87 -9.96 -7.22 -0.05
C PRO A 87 -8.89 -6.13 -0.24
N ASN A 88 -7.75 -6.28 0.46
CA ASN A 88 -6.57 -5.43 0.32
C ASN A 88 -6.87 -3.93 0.49
N GLN A 89 -7.59 -3.56 1.55
CA GLN A 89 -7.85 -2.16 1.83
C GLN A 89 -6.54 -1.42 2.14
N VAL A 90 -6.22 -0.40 1.33
CA VAL A 90 -5.13 0.54 1.58
C VAL A 90 -5.67 1.74 2.34
N ASN A 91 -5.24 1.90 3.59
CA ASN A 91 -5.72 2.98 4.45
C ASN A 91 -4.56 3.54 5.30
N ASN A 92 -4.54 4.86 5.46
CA ASN A 92 -3.53 5.57 6.25
C ASN A 92 -3.46 5.10 7.71
N VAL A 93 -4.56 4.56 8.26
CA VAL A 93 -4.64 4.02 9.62
C VAL A 93 -3.68 2.86 9.85
N LEU A 94 -3.25 2.14 8.81
CA LEU A 94 -2.23 1.10 8.93
C LEU A 94 -0.83 1.64 9.28
N GLY A 95 -0.53 2.88 8.92
CA GLY A 95 0.80 3.47 9.12
C GLY A 95 0.82 4.59 10.14
N PHE A 96 -0.02 5.58 9.94
CA PHE A 96 0.01 6.87 10.63
C PHE A 96 0.00 6.77 12.18
N PRO A 97 -0.91 6.05 12.86
CA PRO A 97 -0.89 6.02 14.33
C PRO A 97 0.38 5.39 14.87
N TYR A 98 0.86 4.34 14.24
CA TYR A 98 1.99 3.55 14.72
C TYR A 98 3.35 4.20 14.39
N ILE A 99 3.45 4.92 13.25
CA ILE A 99 4.62 5.72 12.91
C ILE A 99 4.80 6.84 13.94
N PHE A 100 3.71 7.55 14.30
CA PHE A 100 3.77 8.58 15.32
C PHE A 100 4.06 7.99 16.71
N ARG A 101 3.47 6.85 17.05
CA ARG A 101 3.73 6.17 18.31
C ARG A 101 5.21 5.81 18.44
N GLY A 102 5.79 5.15 17.44
CA GLY A 102 7.22 4.80 17.45
C GLY A 102 8.14 6.02 17.49
N ALA A 103 7.78 7.09 16.77
CA ALA A 103 8.53 8.34 16.82
C ALA A 103 8.50 9.02 18.21
N LEU A 104 7.33 9.04 18.86
CA LEU A 104 7.13 9.64 20.17
C LEU A 104 7.82 8.83 21.29
N ASP A 105 7.80 7.52 21.23
CA ASP A 105 8.41 6.63 22.23
C ASP A 105 9.92 6.89 22.40
N VAL A 106 10.59 7.31 21.32
CA VAL A 106 12.01 7.64 21.32
C VAL A 106 12.29 9.13 21.21
N HIS A 107 11.27 9.98 21.31
CA HIS A 107 11.36 11.44 21.13
C HIS A 107 12.11 11.81 19.84
N ALA A 108 11.75 11.19 18.73
CA ALA A 108 12.40 11.50 17.46
C ALA A 108 12.17 12.95 17.03
N ARG A 109 13.24 13.62 16.58
CA ARG A 109 13.16 15.03 16.14
C ARG A 109 12.42 15.22 14.83
N LYS A 110 12.33 14.17 14.02
CA LYS A 110 11.63 14.12 12.74
C LYS A 110 11.28 12.67 12.39
N ILE A 111 10.29 12.50 11.52
CA ILE A 111 10.01 11.23 10.85
C ILE A 111 10.76 11.26 9.52
N ASN A 112 11.74 10.37 9.35
CA ASN A 112 12.57 10.26 8.15
C ASN A 112 12.17 9.04 7.28
N GLU A 113 12.81 8.89 6.12
CA GLU A 113 12.53 7.80 5.19
C GLU A 113 12.79 6.43 5.80
N ALA A 114 13.86 6.27 6.60
CA ALA A 114 14.16 5.00 7.25
C ALA A 114 13.01 4.53 8.17
N MET A 115 12.40 5.46 8.92
CA MET A 115 11.25 5.17 9.78
C MET A 115 10.01 4.78 8.97
N LYS A 116 9.75 5.44 7.84
CA LYS A 116 8.62 5.11 6.95
C LYS A 116 8.81 3.75 6.29
N LEU A 117 10.01 3.45 5.82
CA LEU A 117 10.36 2.15 5.25
C LEU A 117 10.26 1.04 6.30
N ALA A 118 10.71 1.27 7.53
CA ALA A 118 10.57 0.30 8.62
C ALA A 118 9.10 -0.03 8.92
N ALA A 119 8.21 0.97 8.88
CA ALA A 119 6.77 0.74 9.01
C ALA A 119 6.23 -0.12 7.85
N ALA A 120 6.62 0.17 6.62
CA ALA A 120 6.20 -0.60 5.44
C ALA A 120 6.69 -2.06 5.50
N HIS A 121 7.93 -2.29 5.91
CA HIS A 121 8.48 -3.63 6.10
C HIS A 121 7.75 -4.39 7.21
N ALA A 122 7.50 -3.75 8.36
CA ALA A 122 6.77 -4.38 9.46
C ALA A 122 5.35 -4.79 9.06
N LEU A 123 4.66 -3.98 8.26
CA LEU A 123 3.35 -4.32 7.70
C LEU A 123 3.45 -5.50 6.71
N ALA A 124 4.45 -5.51 5.85
CA ALA A 124 4.66 -6.59 4.88
C ALA A 124 5.04 -7.92 5.55
N GLU A 125 5.79 -7.89 6.64
CA GLU A 125 6.12 -9.06 7.45
C GLU A 125 4.88 -9.57 8.18
N LEU A 126 4.11 -8.68 8.83
CA LEU A 126 2.89 -9.03 9.53
C LEU A 126 1.85 -9.67 8.61
N ALA A 127 1.73 -9.21 7.36
CA ALA A 127 0.83 -9.81 6.38
C ALA A 127 1.18 -11.27 6.03
N ARG A 128 2.45 -11.66 6.20
CA ARG A 128 2.94 -13.03 5.93
C ARG A 128 2.90 -13.94 7.15
N GLU A 129 2.69 -13.38 8.33
CA GLU A 129 2.53 -14.18 9.56
C GLU A 129 1.18 -14.91 9.56
N GLU A 130 1.12 -16.02 10.28
CA GLU A 130 -0.15 -16.71 10.51
C GLU A 130 -1.15 -15.76 11.20
N VAL A 131 -2.35 -15.68 10.63
CA VAL A 131 -3.42 -14.86 11.20
C VAL A 131 -4.15 -15.68 12.28
N PRO A 132 -4.31 -15.15 13.51
CA PRO A 132 -5.06 -15.82 14.56
C PRO A 132 -6.50 -16.18 14.11
N ALA A 133 -6.97 -17.35 14.51
CA ALA A 133 -8.27 -17.87 14.08
C ALA A 133 -9.45 -16.98 14.51
N ASP A 134 -9.35 -16.36 15.68
CA ASP A 134 -10.34 -15.41 16.17
C ASP A 134 -10.40 -14.12 15.31
N LEU A 135 -9.27 -13.68 14.82
CA LEU A 135 -9.20 -12.55 13.89
C LEU A 135 -9.80 -12.94 12.52
N ALA A 136 -9.49 -14.12 11.99
CA ALA A 136 -10.09 -14.61 10.75
C ALA A 136 -11.62 -14.73 10.88
N ALA A 137 -12.11 -15.31 11.98
CA ALA A 137 -13.54 -15.45 12.27
C ALA A 137 -14.26 -14.09 12.36
N ALA A 138 -13.59 -13.05 12.92
CA ALA A 138 -14.15 -11.70 12.98
C ALA A 138 -14.40 -11.08 11.56
N PHE A 139 -13.72 -11.60 10.53
CA PHE A 139 -13.95 -11.23 9.14
C PHE A 139 -14.85 -12.21 8.38
N GLY A 140 -15.47 -13.15 9.09
CA GLY A 140 -16.41 -14.10 8.50
C GLY A 140 -15.77 -15.17 7.61
N VAL A 141 -14.47 -15.46 7.82
CA VAL A 141 -13.71 -16.46 7.09
C VAL A 141 -13.03 -17.43 8.04
N ASP A 142 -12.86 -18.68 7.63
CA ASP A 142 -12.22 -19.70 8.46
C ASP A 142 -10.70 -19.49 8.57
N ARG A 143 -10.10 -18.89 7.54
CA ARG A 143 -8.66 -18.64 7.47
C ARG A 143 -8.34 -17.41 6.62
N LEU A 144 -7.37 -16.62 7.08
CA LEU A 144 -6.73 -15.56 6.30
C LEU A 144 -5.26 -15.92 6.08
N GLU A 145 -4.83 -15.94 4.83
CA GLU A 145 -3.45 -16.23 4.46
C GLU A 145 -2.94 -15.19 3.47
N PHE A 146 -1.63 -14.94 3.52
CA PHE A 146 -0.98 -14.08 2.54
C PHE A 146 -1.23 -14.60 1.12
N GLY A 147 -1.77 -13.73 0.27
CA GLY A 147 -2.14 -14.07 -1.10
C GLY A 147 -2.91 -12.94 -1.78
N PRO A 148 -3.47 -13.18 -2.97
CA PRO A 148 -4.12 -12.13 -3.78
C PRO A 148 -5.19 -11.32 -3.07
N ASP A 149 -5.88 -11.92 -2.09
CA ASP A 149 -6.95 -11.26 -1.33
C ASP A 149 -6.52 -10.83 0.08
N TYR A 150 -5.25 -11.07 0.46
CA TYR A 150 -4.69 -10.64 1.74
C TYR A 150 -3.20 -10.28 1.58
N LEU A 151 -2.93 -9.13 0.97
CA LEU A 151 -1.58 -8.56 0.83
C LEU A 151 -1.23 -7.63 1.99
N ILE A 152 -2.24 -7.11 2.67
CA ILE A 152 -2.14 -6.04 3.66
C ILE A 152 -2.90 -6.48 4.91
N PRO A 153 -2.34 -6.30 6.13
CA PRO A 153 -3.06 -6.61 7.37
C PRO A 153 -4.37 -5.83 7.47
N LYS A 154 -5.36 -6.43 8.13
CA LYS A 154 -6.62 -5.73 8.40
C LYS A 154 -6.42 -4.58 9.38
N LEU A 155 -7.19 -3.49 9.24
CA LEU A 155 -7.07 -2.29 10.09
C LEU A 155 -7.28 -2.58 11.59
N THR A 156 -8.05 -3.60 11.89
CA THR A 156 -8.38 -4.02 13.27
C THR A 156 -7.46 -5.10 13.82
N ASP A 157 -6.37 -5.43 13.11
CA ASP A 157 -5.40 -6.41 13.60
C ASP A 157 -4.70 -5.87 14.86
N PRO A 158 -4.89 -6.50 16.03
CA PRO A 158 -4.32 -6.02 17.29
C PRO A 158 -2.79 -6.07 17.32
N ARG A 159 -2.16 -6.85 16.45
CA ARG A 159 -0.71 -6.99 16.35
C ARG A 159 -0.03 -5.77 15.75
N LEU A 160 -0.76 -4.90 15.02
CA LEU A 160 -0.22 -3.72 14.34
C LEU A 160 0.61 -2.82 15.27
N LEU A 161 0.09 -2.52 16.46
CA LEU A 161 0.79 -1.66 17.42
C LEU A 161 2.12 -2.27 17.85
N GLY A 162 2.13 -3.55 18.20
CA GLY A 162 3.32 -4.27 18.69
C GLY A 162 4.35 -4.59 17.59
N ARG A 163 3.99 -4.48 16.32
CA ARG A 163 4.90 -4.72 15.19
C ARG A 163 5.43 -3.44 14.59
N VAL A 164 4.55 -2.50 14.26
CA VAL A 164 4.91 -1.30 13.49
C VAL A 164 5.60 -0.26 14.36
N ALA A 165 5.07 0.06 15.54
CA ALA A 165 5.66 1.12 16.38
C ALA A 165 7.09 0.79 16.86
N PRO A 166 7.43 -0.42 17.34
CA PRO A 166 8.80 -0.77 17.68
C PRO A 166 9.76 -0.75 16.48
N ALA A 167 9.31 -1.17 15.29
CA ALA A 167 10.13 -1.11 14.09
C ALA A 167 10.50 0.34 13.73
N VAL A 168 9.54 1.25 13.81
CA VAL A 168 9.75 2.69 13.59
C VAL A 168 10.69 3.28 14.64
N ALA A 169 10.51 2.92 15.91
CA ALA A 169 11.37 3.38 17.01
C ALA A 169 12.83 2.93 16.83
N ARG A 170 13.06 1.66 16.47
CA ARG A 170 14.40 1.15 16.14
C ARG A 170 15.02 1.92 14.99
N ALA A 171 14.30 2.13 13.89
CA ALA A 171 14.80 2.88 12.75
C ALA A 171 15.13 4.35 13.10
N ALA A 172 14.37 4.97 14.00
CA ALA A 172 14.69 6.32 14.51
C ALA A 172 16.00 6.34 15.31
N VAL A 173 16.24 5.32 16.14
CA VAL A 173 17.49 5.18 16.90
C VAL A 173 18.67 4.96 15.97
N GLU A 174 18.55 4.00 15.04
CA GLU A 174 19.60 3.64 14.08
C GLU A 174 19.96 4.79 13.14
N SER A 175 18.96 5.55 12.70
CA SER A 175 19.17 6.72 11.83
C SER A 175 19.57 8.00 12.58
N GLY A 176 19.77 7.93 13.90
CA GLY A 176 20.30 9.02 14.71
C GLY A 176 19.32 10.18 14.94
N VAL A 177 18.03 10.00 14.71
CA VAL A 177 17.01 11.04 14.94
C VAL A 177 16.34 10.95 16.30
N ALA A 178 16.47 9.82 17.01
CA ALA A 178 15.97 9.61 18.36
C ALA A 178 16.76 10.43 19.40
N GLN A 179 16.05 10.97 20.39
CA GLN A 179 16.65 11.67 21.55
C GLN A 179 16.69 10.78 22.80
N ARG A 180 15.91 9.73 22.80
CA ARG A 180 15.82 8.72 23.87
C ARG A 180 16.09 7.34 23.27
N ARG A 181 16.77 6.48 24.02
CA ARG A 181 17.01 5.09 23.67
C ARG A 181 16.39 4.20 24.74
N PRO A 182 15.08 3.94 24.67
CA PRO A 182 14.47 2.95 25.53
C PRO A 182 14.93 1.54 25.12
N ASP A 183 14.85 0.58 26.04
CA ASP A 183 14.95 -0.83 25.69
C ASP A 183 13.71 -1.16 24.86
N ILE A 184 13.92 -1.41 23.58
CA ILE A 184 12.88 -1.77 22.63
C ILE A 184 12.98 -3.28 22.43
N GLU A 185 12.23 -4.02 23.27
CA GLU A 185 12.03 -5.47 23.12
C GLU A 185 11.06 -5.79 21.98
#